data_42a106cf53a46c589ec9659140b6cc6e
#
_entry.id   42a106cf53a46c589ec9659140b6cc6e
#
_cell.length_a   1.000
_cell.length_b   1.000
_cell.length_c   1.000
_cell.angle_alpha   90.00
_cell.angle_beta   90.00
_cell.angle_gamma   90.00
#
_symmetry.space_group_name_H-M   'P 1'
#
loop_
_entity.id
_entity.type
_entity.pdbx_description
1 polymer ?
#
loop_
_entity_poly.entity_id
_entity_poly.type
_entity_poly.pdbx_seq_one_letter_code
_entity_poly.pdbx_strand_id
1 'polypeptide(L)'
;HQIEGLIAEYNFTLGDLNGMLKEFFNKLGMTKLRFKPAFNPYTEPSMEVFAFHEGLGKWIEVGNSGVFRPEMLQPMGFDPRVSVIAWGLSLERPTMIKYKVSNIRDLVGHKVDLAMVQNNPICRLDK
;
A
#
# COMPACT_ATOMS: atom_id res chain seq x y z
N HIS A 1 4.46 -9.44 3.51
CA HIS A 1 3.02 -9.25 3.80
C HIS A 1 2.51 -8.00 3.08
N GLN A 2 1.26 -8.06 2.63
CA GLN A 2 0.60 -6.95 1.93
C GLN A 2 -0.80 -6.71 2.50
N ILE A 3 -1.22 -5.46 2.47
CA ILE A 3 -2.62 -5.06 2.62
C ILE A 3 -3.08 -4.57 1.26
N GLU A 4 -4.02 -5.29 0.68
CA GLU A 4 -4.62 -4.93 -0.59
C GLU A 4 -6.11 -4.64 -0.41
N GLY A 5 -6.63 -3.78 -1.25
CA GLY A 5 -8.03 -3.46 -1.23
C GLY A 5 -8.46 -2.62 -2.41
N LEU A 6 -9.76 -2.54 -2.57
CA LEU A 6 -10.39 -1.69 -3.56
C LEU A 6 -11.73 -1.15 -3.02
N ILE A 7 -12.15 -0.02 -3.58
CA ILE A 7 -13.49 0.53 -3.37
C ILE A 7 -14.08 0.86 -4.73
N ALA A 8 -15.29 0.35 -4.99
CA ALA A 8 -16.06 0.62 -6.19
C ALA A 8 -17.22 1.55 -5.84
N GLU A 9 -17.30 2.69 -6.49
CA GLU A 9 -18.36 3.67 -6.29
C GLU A 9 -18.50 4.56 -7.54
N TYR A 10 -19.61 5.28 -7.62
CA TYR A 10 -19.79 6.28 -8.67
C TYR A 10 -18.89 7.48 -8.46
N ASN A 11 -18.24 7.92 -9.54
CA ASN A 11 -17.45 9.17 -9.60
C ASN A 11 -16.23 9.25 -8.66
N PHE A 12 -15.69 8.13 -8.18
CA PHE A 12 -14.41 8.16 -7.49
C PHE A 12 -13.29 8.71 -8.38
N THR A 13 -12.43 9.50 -7.77
CA THR A 13 -11.31 10.17 -8.42
C THR A 13 -9.98 9.76 -7.82
N LEU A 14 -8.90 10.14 -8.48
CA LEU A 14 -7.55 10.02 -7.93
C LEU A 14 -7.38 10.80 -6.61
N GLY A 15 -8.12 11.91 -6.47
CA GLY A 15 -8.14 12.70 -5.23
C GLY A 15 -8.67 11.91 -4.04
N ASP A 16 -9.73 11.13 -4.23
CA ASP A 16 -10.32 10.27 -3.20
C ASP A 16 -9.34 9.17 -2.77
N LEU A 17 -8.68 8.53 -3.74
CA LEU A 17 -7.64 7.54 -3.47
C LEU A 17 -6.49 8.15 -2.65
N ASN A 18 -5.99 9.32 -3.04
CA ASN A 18 -4.94 10.03 -2.32
C ASN A 18 -5.35 10.41 -0.90
N GLY A 19 -6.58 10.87 -0.73
CA GLY A 19 -7.14 11.23 0.58
C GLY A 19 -7.17 10.03 1.52
N MET A 20 -7.67 8.91 1.04
CA MET A 20 -7.75 7.67 1.80
C MET A 20 -6.37 7.13 2.19
N LEU A 21 -5.42 7.10 1.25
CA LEU A 21 -4.06 6.64 1.53
C LEU A 21 -3.33 7.54 2.52
N LYS A 22 -3.52 8.87 2.43
CA LYS A 22 -2.99 9.82 3.42
C LYS A 22 -3.53 9.52 4.82
N GLU A 23 -4.84 9.33 4.94
CA GLU A 23 -5.48 9.02 6.22
C GLU A 23 -4.95 7.70 6.81
N PHE A 24 -4.83 6.66 5.98
CA PHE A 24 -4.27 5.36 6.39
C PHE A 24 -2.84 5.51 6.94
N PHE A 25 -1.94 6.14 6.19
CA PHE A 25 -0.55 6.29 6.63
C PHE A 25 -0.40 7.25 7.81
N ASN A 26 -1.23 8.30 7.91
CA ASN A 26 -1.27 9.17 9.08
C ASN A 26 -1.62 8.40 10.37
N LYS A 27 -2.58 7.48 10.30
CA LYS A 27 -2.93 6.60 11.44
C LYS A 27 -1.78 5.66 11.84
N LEU A 28 -0.89 5.33 10.92
CA LEU A 28 0.35 4.61 11.20
C LEU A 28 1.49 5.51 11.72
N GLY A 29 1.25 6.83 11.85
CA GLY A 29 2.26 7.80 12.27
C GLY A 29 3.19 8.27 11.17
N MET A 30 2.87 7.99 9.90
CA MET A 30 3.67 8.35 8.73
C MET A 30 3.06 9.57 8.04
N THR A 31 3.50 10.77 8.42
CA THR A 31 2.95 12.03 7.90
C THR A 31 3.71 12.59 6.70
N LYS A 32 4.98 12.19 6.52
CA LYS A 32 5.81 12.62 5.38
C LYS A 32 5.60 11.64 4.22
N LEU A 33 4.64 11.96 3.34
CA LEU A 33 4.27 11.16 2.17
C LEU A 33 4.55 11.90 0.87
N ARG A 34 4.90 11.15 -0.17
CA ARG A 34 4.96 11.60 -1.56
C ARG A 34 4.24 10.62 -2.47
N PHE A 35 3.47 11.16 -3.39
CA PHE A 35 2.81 10.41 -4.45
C PHE A 35 3.52 10.69 -5.76
N LYS A 36 3.88 9.65 -6.49
CA LYS A 36 4.52 9.76 -7.79
C LYS A 36 3.67 9.09 -8.85
N PRO A 37 3.55 9.66 -10.05
CA PRO A 37 3.01 8.93 -11.19
C PRO A 37 3.77 7.62 -11.41
N ALA A 38 3.03 6.56 -11.70
CA ALA A 38 3.57 5.23 -11.98
C ALA A 38 2.86 4.62 -13.18
N PHE A 39 3.29 3.45 -13.60
CA PHE A 39 2.63 2.67 -14.63
C PHE A 39 2.29 1.28 -14.11
N ASN A 40 1.00 0.93 -14.20
CA ASN A 40 0.50 -0.43 -14.08
C ASN A 40 -0.40 -0.74 -15.25
N PRO A 41 -0.34 -1.93 -15.85
CA PRO A 41 -1.13 -2.24 -17.04
C PRO A 41 -2.65 -2.23 -16.79
N TYR A 42 -3.09 -2.43 -15.55
CA TYR A 42 -4.50 -2.53 -15.14
C TYR A 42 -5.08 -1.25 -14.52
N THR A 43 -4.27 -0.23 -14.27
CA THR A 43 -4.72 1.06 -13.73
C THR A 43 -4.30 2.23 -14.60
N GLU A 44 -5.16 3.27 -14.66
CA GLU A 44 -4.89 4.58 -15.27
C GLU A 44 -5.82 5.62 -14.62
N PRO A 45 -5.29 6.61 -13.89
CA PRO A 45 -3.89 6.79 -13.52
C PRO A 45 -3.39 5.78 -12.48
N SER A 46 -2.07 5.58 -12.49
CA SER A 46 -1.36 4.74 -11.50
C SER A 46 -0.41 5.59 -10.67
N MET A 47 -0.24 5.23 -9.41
CA MET A 47 0.63 5.95 -8.48
C MET A 47 1.41 5.03 -7.56
N GLU A 48 2.65 5.44 -7.28
CA GLU A 48 3.46 4.92 -6.17
C GLU A 48 3.37 5.85 -4.97
N VAL A 49 3.35 5.26 -3.78
CA VAL A 49 3.35 5.98 -2.49
C VAL A 49 4.71 5.79 -1.83
N PHE A 50 5.32 6.91 -1.46
CA PHE A 50 6.60 6.94 -0.72
C PHE A 50 6.40 7.56 0.65
N ALA A 51 7.01 6.96 1.67
CA ALA A 51 7.14 7.53 3.01
C ALA A 51 8.62 7.81 3.33
N PHE A 52 8.88 8.83 4.13
CA PHE A 52 10.23 9.19 4.53
C PHE A 52 10.70 8.33 5.71
N HIS A 53 11.81 7.64 5.53
CA HIS A 53 12.46 6.86 6.60
C HIS A 53 13.55 7.71 7.27
N GLU A 54 13.27 8.23 8.46
CA GLU A 54 14.18 9.14 9.16
C GLU A 54 15.54 8.49 9.49
N GLY A 55 15.54 7.23 9.93
CA GLY A 55 16.77 6.51 10.25
C GLY A 55 17.70 6.26 9.06
N LEU A 56 17.16 6.20 7.84
CA LEU A 56 17.95 6.06 6.61
C LEU A 56 18.11 7.38 5.85
N GLY A 57 17.44 8.45 6.28
CA GLY A 57 17.47 9.75 5.61
C GLY A 57 16.94 9.75 4.17
N LYS A 58 16.05 8.80 3.81
CA LYS A 58 15.59 8.63 2.43
C LYS A 58 14.10 8.25 2.31
N TRP A 59 13.57 8.49 1.12
CA TRP A 59 12.23 8.08 0.74
C TRP A 59 12.20 6.59 0.38
N ILE A 60 11.25 5.85 0.94
CA ILE A 60 11.04 4.43 0.68
C ILE A 60 9.64 4.27 0.10
N GLU A 61 9.53 3.54 -0.99
CA GLU A 61 8.24 3.11 -1.53
C GLU A 61 7.53 2.21 -0.53
N VAL A 62 6.30 2.54 -0.20
CA VAL A 62 5.47 1.79 0.77
C VAL A 62 4.25 1.16 0.12
N GLY A 63 3.93 1.51 -1.12
CA GLY A 63 2.82 0.91 -1.82
C GLY A 63 2.60 1.45 -3.22
N ASN A 64 1.73 0.77 -3.92
CA ASN A 64 1.27 1.11 -5.25
C ASN A 64 -0.25 1.24 -5.25
N SER A 65 -0.78 2.06 -6.15
CA SER A 65 -2.22 2.34 -6.19
C SER A 65 -2.63 2.86 -7.56
N GLY A 66 -3.92 2.93 -7.79
CA GLY A 66 -4.45 3.50 -9.03
C GLY A 66 -5.96 3.38 -9.15
N VAL A 67 -6.46 3.87 -10.26
CA VAL A 67 -7.85 3.72 -10.67
C VAL A 67 -7.89 2.62 -11.73
N PHE A 68 -8.72 1.61 -11.55
CA PHE A 68 -8.84 0.54 -12.53
C PHE A 68 -9.34 1.04 -13.88
N ARG A 69 -8.75 0.51 -14.94
CA ARG A 69 -9.15 0.84 -16.31
C ARG A 69 -10.57 0.33 -16.59
N PRO A 70 -11.40 1.13 -17.30
CA PRO A 70 -12.74 0.69 -17.71
C PRO A 70 -12.73 -0.63 -18.49
N GLU A 71 -11.68 -0.88 -19.27
CA GLU A 71 -11.51 -2.11 -20.05
C GLU A 71 -11.40 -3.37 -19.18
N MET A 72 -11.09 -3.21 -17.89
CA MET A 72 -11.12 -4.31 -16.92
C MET A 72 -12.50 -4.46 -16.27
N LEU A 73 -13.18 -3.34 -16.00
CA LEU A 73 -14.42 -3.33 -15.24
C LEU A 73 -15.64 -3.72 -16.08
N GLN A 74 -15.70 -3.23 -17.32
CA GLN A 74 -16.83 -3.47 -18.21
C GLN A 74 -17.07 -4.96 -18.53
N PRO A 75 -16.05 -5.77 -18.83
CA PRO A 75 -16.24 -7.21 -19.03
C PRO A 75 -16.72 -7.96 -17.77
N MET A 76 -16.50 -7.38 -16.57
CA MET A 76 -17.01 -7.92 -15.31
C MET A 76 -18.47 -7.55 -15.03
N GLY A 77 -19.10 -6.73 -15.89
CA GLY A 77 -20.48 -6.31 -15.75
C GLY A 77 -20.71 -5.06 -14.91
N PHE A 78 -19.66 -4.28 -14.60
CA PHE A 78 -19.81 -3.00 -13.92
C PHE A 78 -20.48 -1.96 -14.83
N ASP A 79 -21.31 -1.11 -14.23
CA ASP A 79 -21.85 0.08 -14.90
C ASP A 79 -20.70 0.98 -15.35
N PRO A 80 -20.71 1.54 -16.60
CA PRO A 80 -19.65 2.41 -17.08
C PRO A 80 -19.35 3.64 -16.22
N ARG A 81 -20.28 4.03 -15.36
CA ARG A 81 -20.13 5.17 -14.43
C ARG A 81 -19.42 4.79 -13.13
N VAL A 82 -19.20 3.50 -12.87
CA VAL A 82 -18.49 3.04 -11.68
C VAL A 82 -17.00 3.21 -11.88
N SER A 83 -16.36 3.88 -10.94
CA SER A 83 -14.91 3.97 -10.81
C SER A 83 -14.45 3.06 -9.67
N VAL A 84 -13.32 2.40 -9.85
CA VAL A 84 -12.72 1.55 -8.81
C VAL A 84 -11.33 2.06 -8.50
N ILE A 85 -11.15 2.53 -7.26
CA ILE A 85 -9.84 2.88 -6.71
C ILE A 85 -9.28 1.66 -5.97
N ALA A 86 -7.99 1.39 -6.16
CA ALA A 86 -7.35 0.21 -5.60
C ALA A 86 -5.93 0.48 -5.11
N TRP A 87 -5.46 -0.34 -4.18
CA TRP A 87 -4.12 -0.22 -3.62
C TRP A 87 -3.53 -1.56 -3.22
N GLY A 88 -2.20 -1.65 -3.28
CA GLY A 88 -1.40 -2.72 -2.70
C GLY A 88 -0.29 -2.11 -1.85
N LEU A 89 -0.34 -2.31 -0.54
CA LEU A 89 0.59 -1.72 0.42
C LEU A 89 1.45 -2.80 1.06
N SER A 90 2.77 -2.60 1.04
CA SER A 90 3.70 -3.45 1.78
C SER A 90 3.54 -3.24 3.29
N LEU A 91 3.61 -4.29 4.08
CA LEU A 91 3.65 -4.20 5.55
C LEU A 91 5.08 -4.16 6.08
N GLU A 92 6.05 -4.76 5.40
CA GLU A 92 7.45 -4.71 5.82
C GLU A 92 8.04 -3.31 5.74
N ARG A 93 7.71 -2.54 4.71
CA ARG A 93 8.22 -1.19 4.53
C ARG A 93 7.78 -0.21 5.62
N PRO A 94 6.49 -0.10 5.97
CA PRO A 94 6.04 0.64 7.15
C PRO A 94 6.66 0.14 8.46
N THR A 95 6.83 -1.17 8.62
CA THR A 95 7.50 -1.76 9.78
C THR A 95 8.94 -1.29 9.91
N MET A 96 9.69 -1.26 8.80
CA MET A 96 11.06 -0.72 8.77
C MET A 96 11.09 0.74 9.24
N ILE A 97 10.15 1.56 8.80
CA ILE A 97 10.08 2.97 9.18
C ILE A 97 9.76 3.10 10.68
N LYS A 98 8.74 2.40 11.14
CA LYS A 98 8.25 2.48 12.53
C LYS A 98 9.29 1.99 13.55
N TYR A 99 9.97 0.90 13.24
CA TYR A 99 10.94 0.25 14.16
C TYR A 99 12.39 0.55 13.82
N LYS A 100 12.64 1.45 12.85
CA LYS A 100 13.99 1.89 12.42
C LYS A 100 14.87 0.74 11.91
N VAL A 101 14.28 -0.23 11.26
CA VAL A 101 14.99 -1.35 10.63
C VAL A 101 15.57 -0.90 9.30
N SER A 102 16.85 -1.10 9.06
CA SER A 102 17.53 -0.63 7.86
C SER A 102 17.55 -1.64 6.70
N ASN A 103 17.33 -2.93 6.99
CA ASN A 103 17.42 -3.99 6.00
C ASN A 103 16.13 -4.83 5.99
N ILE A 104 15.41 -4.81 4.87
CA ILE A 104 14.17 -5.58 4.72
C ILE A 104 14.36 -7.09 4.88
N ARG A 105 15.58 -7.62 4.61
CA ARG A 105 15.90 -9.05 4.76
C ARG A 105 15.89 -9.53 6.21
N ASP A 106 15.87 -8.60 7.17
CA ASP A 106 15.71 -8.94 8.59
C ASP A 106 14.23 -9.19 8.95
N LEU A 107 13.30 -8.79 8.08
CA LEU A 107 11.86 -8.96 8.26
C LEU A 107 11.28 -10.04 7.35
N VAL A 108 11.87 -10.27 6.19
CA VAL A 108 11.35 -11.21 5.17
C VAL A 108 12.50 -11.86 4.40
N GLY A 109 12.38 -13.17 4.15
CA GLY A 109 13.34 -13.93 3.35
C GLY A 109 14.13 -14.96 4.17
N HIS A 110 15.26 -15.40 3.63
CA HIS A 110 16.03 -16.53 4.16
C HIS A 110 16.74 -16.27 5.50
N LYS A 111 16.82 -15.04 5.95
CA LYS A 111 17.42 -14.66 7.24
C LYS A 111 16.41 -14.64 8.40
N VAL A 112 15.14 -14.76 8.11
CA VAL A 112 14.07 -14.75 9.11
C VAL A 112 13.91 -16.15 9.68
N ASP A 113 13.61 -16.24 10.98
CA ASP A 113 13.24 -17.51 11.61
C ASP A 113 11.87 -17.96 11.06
N LEU A 114 11.91 -18.99 10.20
CA LEU A 114 10.72 -19.51 9.53
C LEU A 114 9.74 -20.16 10.53
N ALA A 115 10.24 -20.78 11.58
CA ALA A 115 9.38 -21.37 12.62
C ALA A 115 8.62 -20.28 13.37
N MET A 116 9.27 -19.16 13.66
CA MET A 116 8.63 -17.98 14.24
C MET A 116 7.52 -17.44 13.33
N VAL A 117 7.79 -17.30 12.03
CA VAL A 117 6.80 -16.80 11.07
C VAL A 117 5.59 -17.73 10.96
N GLN A 118 5.81 -19.05 10.97
CA GLN A 118 4.74 -20.04 10.87
C GLN A 118 3.89 -20.15 12.14
N ASN A 119 4.51 -20.03 13.31
CA ASN A 119 3.86 -20.33 14.58
C ASN A 119 3.32 -19.10 15.30
N ASN A 120 3.80 -17.91 14.98
CA ASN A 120 3.28 -16.69 15.60
C ASN A 120 1.91 -16.31 15.01
N PRO A 121 0.97 -15.86 15.87
CA PRO A 121 -0.31 -15.35 15.39
C PRO A 121 -0.12 -14.07 14.58
N ILE A 122 -0.97 -13.87 13.57
CA ILE A 122 -0.99 -12.64 12.76
C ILE A 122 -1.26 -11.40 13.62
N CYS A 123 -2.11 -11.55 14.63
CA CYS A 123 -2.45 -10.49 15.58
C CYS A 123 -2.05 -10.91 16.99
N ARG A 124 -1.26 -10.06 17.67
CA ARG A 124 -0.90 -10.24 19.07
C ARG A 124 -1.74 -9.29 19.93
N LEU A 125 -2.63 -9.89 20.71
CA LEU A 125 -3.49 -9.15 21.65
C LEU A 125 -2.97 -9.18 23.09
N ASP A 126 -1.83 -9.81 23.31
CA ASP A 126 -1.17 -10.04 24.61
C ASP A 126 -0.13 -8.97 24.96
N LYS A 127 -0.16 -7.84 24.25
CA LYS A 127 0.74 -6.70 24.49
C LYS A 127 -0.01 -5.41 24.76
#